data_6f5fb18b8edf5e4222113f0605581d54
#
_entry.id   6f5fb18b8edf5e4222113f0605581d54
#
_cell.length_a   1.000
_cell.length_b   1.000
_cell.length_c   1.000
_cell.angle_alpha   90.00
_cell.angle_beta   90.00
_cell.angle_gamma   90.00
#
_symmetry.space_group_name_H-M   'P 1'
#
loop_
_entity.id
_entity.type
_entity.pdbx_description
1 polymer ?
#
loop_
_entity_poly.entity_id
_entity_poly.type
_entity_poly.pdbx_seq_one_letter_code
_entity_poly.pdbx_strand_id
1 'polypeptide(L)'
;MKKSNNLLLQILIAIILGIIFGKYVNQEFLKVFLTFNGLFSQFLGFCIPLIIIGLIVPSIGKLGGTASKIVLVTAGLAYLSTLLAGFVSYGVSISTFPSILEGQSLSDVSKVTEIKPYFSLSIPPMFDVMTALVLAFMVGIGISKIHNSTLLQVFEEFEIIISNVIARILIPLLPLYIFGIFLGMAHTGEVFTIVSIFIKIIAIIFGLHILFLIFLFTIAGIIGRKNPFKMLVNMIPAYITALGTQSSAATIPVSLQQTIKNGVSEKVAKLVIPLCATIHLSGSALKIVACTIALMVVQQMPIDFLDYAGFIFMLGIAMVAAPGVPGGAIMAAIGIIGSMLGFDEKSQALMISLYIAMDSFGTAGNVTGDCAIAVITDTILGEKQKTND
;
A
#
# COMPACT_ATOMS: atom_id res chain seq x y z
N MET A 1 -13.04 -24.51 3.80
CA MET A 1 -12.51 -23.30 4.45
C MET A 1 -11.00 -23.37 4.41
N LYS A 2 -10.32 -22.74 3.42
CA LYS A 2 -8.86 -22.53 3.48
C LYS A 2 -8.59 -21.58 4.64
N LYS A 3 -7.75 -22.01 5.61
CA LYS A 3 -7.22 -21.15 6.66
C LYS A 3 -6.67 -19.89 5.99
N SER A 4 -7.31 -18.75 6.19
CA SER A 4 -6.71 -17.45 5.92
C SER A 4 -5.44 -17.40 6.77
N ASN A 5 -4.29 -17.62 6.15
CA ASN A 5 -3.00 -17.38 6.81
C ASN A 5 -3.01 -15.89 7.13
N ASN A 6 -3.16 -15.57 8.40
CA ASN A 6 -3.19 -14.17 8.85
C ASN A 6 -1.74 -13.65 8.79
N LEU A 7 -1.38 -13.04 7.65
CA LEU A 7 -0.04 -12.51 7.39
C LEU A 7 0.42 -11.56 8.52
N LEU A 8 -0.49 -10.73 9.03
CA LEU A 8 -0.22 -9.87 10.18
C LEU A 8 0.26 -10.68 11.38
N LEU A 9 -0.45 -11.76 11.74
CA LEU A 9 -0.06 -12.61 12.87
C LEU A 9 1.30 -13.28 12.64
N GLN A 10 1.57 -13.77 11.43
CA GLN A 10 2.86 -14.37 11.08
C GLN A 10 4.00 -13.38 11.20
N ILE A 11 3.81 -12.12 10.78
CA ILE A 11 4.82 -11.07 10.88
C ILE A 11 5.03 -10.65 12.34
N LEU A 12 3.97 -10.47 13.12
CA LEU A 12 4.10 -10.18 14.55
C LEU A 12 4.86 -11.28 15.28
N ILE A 13 4.55 -12.54 14.99
CA ILE A 13 5.30 -13.70 15.54
C ILE A 13 6.76 -13.65 15.10
N ALA A 14 7.04 -13.37 13.83
CA ALA A 14 8.38 -13.26 13.29
C ALA A 14 9.20 -12.16 13.97
N ILE A 15 8.59 -10.99 14.20
CA ILE A 15 9.20 -9.87 14.93
C ILE A 15 9.53 -10.29 16.36
N ILE A 16 8.54 -10.82 17.10
CA ILE A 16 8.72 -11.24 18.51
C ILE A 16 9.81 -12.31 18.62
N LEU A 17 9.77 -13.34 17.77
CA LEU A 17 10.77 -14.40 17.78
C LEU A 17 12.16 -13.85 17.38
N GLY A 18 12.24 -12.97 16.38
CA GLY A 18 13.49 -12.31 16.00
C GLY A 18 14.11 -11.54 17.16
N ILE A 19 13.29 -10.80 17.92
CA ILE A 19 13.72 -10.05 19.10
C ILE A 19 14.22 -11.00 20.22
N ILE A 20 13.46 -12.04 20.52
CA ILE A 20 13.80 -12.98 21.59
C ILE A 20 15.09 -13.74 21.25
N PHE A 21 15.15 -14.33 20.07
CA PHE A 21 16.29 -15.15 19.67
C PHE A 21 17.55 -14.34 19.39
N GLY A 22 17.42 -13.10 18.87
CA GLY A 22 18.57 -12.28 18.47
C GLY A 22 19.59 -12.03 19.58
N LYS A 23 19.16 -12.02 20.86
CA LYS A 23 20.04 -11.87 22.01
C LYS A 23 20.86 -13.13 22.34
N TYR A 24 20.38 -14.31 21.94
CA TYR A 24 20.94 -15.60 22.36
C TYR A 24 21.64 -16.36 21.25
N VAL A 25 21.39 -15.97 19.98
CA VAL A 25 21.97 -16.68 18.83
C VAL A 25 23.45 -16.38 18.67
N ASN A 26 24.19 -17.37 18.22
CA ASN A 26 25.59 -17.22 17.83
C ASN A 26 25.69 -16.59 16.42
N GLN A 27 26.88 -16.11 16.08
CA GLN A 27 27.13 -15.46 14.79
C GLN A 27 26.88 -16.39 13.59
N GLU A 28 27.14 -17.69 13.72
CA GLU A 28 26.93 -18.64 12.62
C GLU A 28 25.46 -18.80 12.26
N PHE A 29 24.58 -18.86 13.27
CA PHE A 29 23.14 -18.89 13.04
C PHE A 29 22.66 -17.57 12.41
N LEU A 30 23.17 -16.42 12.88
CA LEU A 30 22.83 -15.13 12.31
C LEU A 30 23.25 -15.03 10.85
N LYS A 31 24.43 -15.53 10.46
CA LYS A 31 24.90 -15.56 9.06
C LYS A 31 23.96 -16.31 8.11
N VAL A 32 23.29 -17.39 8.57
CA VAL A 32 22.29 -18.11 7.77
C VAL A 32 21.17 -17.16 7.37
N PHE A 33 20.61 -16.40 8.33
CA PHE A 33 19.53 -15.47 8.05
C PHE A 33 19.99 -14.25 7.27
N LEU A 34 21.18 -13.74 7.49
CA LEU A 34 21.75 -12.67 6.67
C LEU A 34 21.93 -13.12 5.22
N THR A 35 22.35 -14.37 5.01
CA THR A 35 22.45 -14.93 3.65
C THR A 35 21.09 -15.08 3.00
N PHE A 36 20.10 -15.61 3.72
CA PHE A 36 18.73 -15.71 3.22
C PHE A 36 18.15 -14.33 2.89
N ASN A 37 18.33 -13.35 3.78
CA ASN A 37 17.84 -12.00 3.59
C ASN A 37 18.45 -11.33 2.36
N GLY A 38 19.77 -11.49 2.16
CA GLY A 38 20.43 -10.99 0.96
C GLY A 38 19.88 -11.63 -0.32
N LEU A 39 19.67 -12.95 -0.33
CA LEU A 39 19.07 -13.65 -1.47
C LEU A 39 17.64 -13.19 -1.75
N PHE A 40 16.83 -13.04 -0.69
CA PHE A 40 15.45 -12.58 -0.82
C PHE A 40 15.39 -11.13 -1.33
N SER A 41 16.23 -10.22 -0.81
CA SER A 41 16.35 -8.85 -1.30
C SER A 41 16.71 -8.78 -2.79
N GLN A 42 17.69 -9.57 -3.23
CA GLN A 42 18.08 -9.63 -4.64
C GLN A 42 16.93 -10.14 -5.52
N PHE A 43 16.23 -11.18 -5.08
CA PHE A 43 15.06 -11.70 -5.79
C PHE A 43 13.91 -10.68 -5.82
N LEU A 44 13.65 -10.00 -4.71
CA LEU A 44 12.66 -8.93 -4.64
C LEU A 44 13.03 -7.80 -5.61
N GLY A 45 14.27 -7.33 -5.59
CA GLY A 45 14.79 -6.31 -6.51
C GLY A 45 14.61 -6.69 -7.98
N PHE A 46 14.87 -7.95 -8.33
CA PHE A 46 14.61 -8.49 -9.68
C PHE A 46 13.12 -8.46 -10.04
N CYS A 47 12.24 -8.78 -9.08
CA CYS A 47 10.78 -8.80 -9.31
C CYS A 47 10.18 -7.40 -9.46
N ILE A 48 10.74 -6.36 -8.84
CA ILE A 48 10.15 -5.00 -8.79
C ILE A 48 9.78 -4.46 -10.18
N PRO A 49 10.67 -4.39 -11.19
CA PRO A 49 10.32 -3.87 -12.52
C PRO A 49 9.26 -4.73 -13.20
N LEU A 50 9.29 -6.05 -12.99
CA LEU A 50 8.29 -6.97 -13.55
C LEU A 50 6.91 -6.76 -12.91
N ILE A 51 6.87 -6.48 -11.60
CA ILE A 51 5.65 -6.11 -10.87
C ILE A 51 5.07 -4.81 -11.44
N ILE A 52 5.90 -3.80 -11.65
CA ILE A 52 5.50 -2.51 -12.21
C ILE A 52 4.87 -2.70 -13.60
N ILE A 53 5.56 -3.38 -14.50
CA ILE A 53 5.08 -3.61 -15.87
C ILE A 53 3.82 -4.48 -15.84
N GLY A 54 3.85 -5.60 -15.12
CA GLY A 54 2.76 -6.58 -15.08
C GLY A 54 1.46 -6.05 -14.48
N LEU A 55 1.53 -5.07 -13.58
CA LEU A 55 0.33 -4.51 -12.96
C LEU A 55 -0.12 -3.21 -13.63
N ILE A 56 0.79 -2.33 -14.02
CA ILE A 56 0.45 -1.00 -14.56
C ILE A 56 -0.01 -1.07 -16.01
N VAL A 57 0.65 -1.88 -16.86
CA VAL A 57 0.27 -1.97 -18.29
C VAL A 57 -1.20 -2.39 -18.48
N PRO A 58 -1.67 -3.51 -17.91
CA PRO A 58 -3.06 -3.91 -18.09
C PRO A 58 -4.03 -2.96 -17.40
N SER A 59 -3.66 -2.37 -16.26
CA SER A 59 -4.50 -1.39 -15.56
C SER A 59 -4.78 -0.16 -16.44
N ILE A 60 -3.75 0.41 -17.08
CA ILE A 60 -3.91 1.53 -18.02
C ILE A 60 -4.59 1.08 -19.31
N GLY A 61 -4.21 -0.09 -19.85
CA GLY A 61 -4.78 -0.63 -21.07
C GLY A 61 -6.30 -0.82 -21.00
N LYS A 62 -6.80 -1.25 -19.85
CA LYS A 62 -8.25 -1.43 -19.58
C LYS A 62 -9.02 -0.11 -19.47
N LEU A 63 -8.37 1.01 -19.16
CA LEU A 63 -9.02 2.33 -19.09
C LEU A 63 -9.36 2.91 -20.47
N GLY A 64 -8.78 2.37 -21.53
CA GLY A 64 -9.09 2.74 -22.91
C GLY A 64 -10.33 2.02 -23.46
N GLY A 65 -10.85 2.50 -24.57
CA GLY A 65 -12.02 1.91 -25.26
C GLY A 65 -13.35 2.49 -24.79
N THR A 66 -14.41 1.67 -24.78
CA THR A 66 -15.79 2.06 -24.45
C THR A 66 -16.05 2.23 -22.94
N ALA A 67 -15.03 2.61 -22.16
CA ALA A 67 -15.22 2.85 -20.73
C ALA A 67 -16.36 3.85 -20.51
N SER A 68 -17.39 3.45 -19.76
CA SER A 68 -18.52 4.31 -19.47
C SER A 68 -18.03 5.57 -18.74
N LYS A 69 -18.71 6.69 -18.92
CA LYS A 69 -18.40 7.95 -18.22
C LYS A 69 -18.29 7.74 -16.70
N ILE A 70 -19.07 6.79 -16.14
CA ILE A 70 -19.02 6.42 -14.73
C ILE A 70 -17.65 5.85 -14.37
N VAL A 71 -17.09 4.93 -15.17
CA VAL A 71 -15.77 4.32 -14.92
C VAL A 71 -14.67 5.38 -14.93
N LEU A 72 -14.66 6.26 -15.94
CA LEU A 72 -13.64 7.32 -16.05
C LEU A 72 -13.71 8.31 -14.87
N VAL A 73 -14.91 8.75 -14.50
CA VAL A 73 -15.10 9.66 -13.35
C VAL A 73 -14.69 8.96 -12.04
N THR A 74 -15.09 7.71 -11.86
CA THR A 74 -14.71 6.93 -10.67
C THR A 74 -13.19 6.75 -10.57
N ALA A 75 -12.53 6.38 -11.65
CA ALA A 75 -11.07 6.24 -11.69
C ALA A 75 -10.36 7.57 -11.39
N GLY A 76 -10.83 8.67 -11.98
CA GLY A 76 -10.28 10.00 -11.69
C GLY A 76 -10.48 10.42 -10.23
N LEU A 77 -11.65 10.18 -9.65
CA LEU A 77 -11.93 10.46 -8.23
C LEU A 77 -11.12 9.57 -7.30
N ALA A 78 -10.97 8.29 -7.61
CA ALA A 78 -10.16 7.34 -6.84
C ALA A 78 -8.68 7.77 -6.82
N TYR A 79 -8.13 8.12 -7.97
CA TYR A 79 -6.77 8.63 -8.08
C TYR A 79 -6.60 9.94 -7.30
N LEU A 80 -7.50 10.92 -7.51
CA LEU A 80 -7.46 12.20 -6.80
C LEU A 80 -7.57 12.02 -5.28
N SER A 81 -8.46 11.15 -4.80
CA SER A 81 -8.58 10.81 -3.38
C SER A 81 -7.29 10.20 -2.83
N THR A 82 -6.62 9.33 -3.60
CA THR A 82 -5.34 8.73 -3.23
C THR A 82 -4.23 9.78 -3.14
N LEU A 83 -4.17 10.73 -4.07
CA LEU A 83 -3.25 11.87 -4.00
C LEU A 83 -3.53 12.75 -2.78
N LEU A 84 -4.80 13.11 -2.53
CA LEU A 84 -5.19 13.88 -1.36
C LEU A 84 -4.78 13.19 -0.06
N ALA A 85 -4.97 11.86 0.04
CA ALA A 85 -4.50 11.07 1.18
C ALA A 85 -2.98 11.18 1.36
N GLY A 86 -2.22 11.11 0.28
CA GLY A 86 -0.77 11.28 0.28
C GLY A 86 -0.35 12.67 0.76
N PHE A 87 -0.91 13.74 0.19
CA PHE A 87 -0.55 15.11 0.57
C PHE A 87 -1.00 15.48 1.98
N VAL A 88 -2.18 15.05 2.42
CA VAL A 88 -2.64 15.24 3.81
C VAL A 88 -1.70 14.49 4.77
N SER A 89 -1.34 13.26 4.43
CA SER A 89 -0.39 12.48 5.20
C SER A 89 0.99 13.16 5.26
N TYR A 90 1.49 13.68 4.15
CA TYR A 90 2.73 14.45 4.10
C TYR A 90 2.69 15.64 5.06
N GLY A 91 1.66 16.50 4.92
CA GLY A 91 1.54 17.72 5.74
C GLY A 91 1.48 17.44 7.24
N VAL A 92 0.71 16.43 7.65
CA VAL A 92 0.63 16.03 9.07
C VAL A 92 1.94 15.37 9.52
N SER A 93 2.53 14.50 8.73
CA SER A 93 3.72 13.76 9.10
C SER A 93 4.94 14.66 9.24
N ILE A 94 5.17 15.60 8.31
CA ILE A 94 6.30 16.53 8.38
C ILE A 94 6.20 17.50 9.57
N SER A 95 4.99 17.81 10.03
CA SER A 95 4.76 18.67 11.18
C SER A 95 4.79 17.94 12.53
N THR A 96 4.53 16.62 12.55
CA THR A 96 4.39 15.87 13.81
C THR A 96 5.60 14.98 14.12
N PHE A 97 6.14 14.25 13.13
CA PHE A 97 7.21 13.27 13.39
C PHE A 97 8.52 13.89 13.88
N PRO A 98 9.01 15.06 13.40
CA PRO A 98 10.24 15.62 13.91
C PRO A 98 10.22 15.85 15.43
N SER A 99 9.12 16.34 15.98
CA SER A 99 8.97 16.58 17.43
C SER A 99 8.75 15.31 18.25
N ILE A 100 7.99 14.33 17.71
CA ILE A 100 7.63 13.11 18.43
C ILE A 100 8.76 12.08 18.42
N LEU A 101 9.59 12.10 17.37
CA LEU A 101 10.73 11.22 17.20
C LEU A 101 12.05 11.90 17.55
N GLU A 102 12.02 13.12 18.13
CA GLU A 102 13.20 13.83 18.59
C GLU A 102 14.04 12.96 19.54
N GLY A 103 15.36 12.96 19.34
CA GLY A 103 16.28 12.13 20.14
C GLY A 103 16.29 10.63 19.78
N GLN A 104 15.48 10.20 18.80
CA GLN A 104 15.49 8.83 18.29
C GLN A 104 16.21 8.82 16.94
N SER A 105 17.44 8.29 16.91
CA SER A 105 18.24 8.13 15.68
C SER A 105 18.63 6.68 15.49
N LEU A 106 18.51 6.20 14.26
CA LEU A 106 19.08 4.91 13.85
C LEU A 106 20.52 5.06 13.35
N SER A 107 21.02 6.27 13.18
CA SER A 107 22.37 6.54 12.67
C SER A 107 23.50 6.23 13.68
N ASP A 108 23.21 6.25 14.99
CA ASP A 108 24.21 6.01 16.03
C ASP A 108 24.56 4.52 16.22
N VAL A 109 23.83 3.64 15.59
CA VAL A 109 23.93 2.18 15.82
C VAL A 109 24.79 1.49 14.75
N SER A 110 25.25 2.19 13.72
CA SER A 110 26.05 1.64 12.61
C SER A 110 27.51 1.30 12.93
N LYS A 111 27.94 1.31 14.21
CA LYS A 111 29.31 0.96 14.63
C LYS A 111 29.49 -0.48 15.07
N VAL A 112 28.48 -1.34 14.90
CA VAL A 112 28.62 -2.75 15.24
C VAL A 112 29.31 -3.50 14.10
N THR A 113 30.26 -4.34 14.43
CA THR A 113 31.03 -5.19 13.52
C THR A 113 30.13 -5.81 12.45
N GLU A 114 30.33 -5.46 11.19
CA GLU A 114 29.58 -5.99 10.07
C GLU A 114 29.72 -7.52 9.99
N ILE A 115 28.71 -8.22 10.45
CA ILE A 115 28.64 -9.68 10.27
C ILE A 115 28.25 -9.92 8.80
N LYS A 116 29.17 -10.50 8.03
CA LYS A 116 28.95 -10.78 6.61
C LYS A 116 28.17 -12.09 6.40
N PRO A 117 27.27 -12.15 5.40
CA PRO A 117 26.63 -13.40 5.00
C PRO A 117 27.66 -14.43 4.53
N TYR A 118 27.30 -15.71 4.45
CA TYR A 118 28.18 -16.76 3.93
C TYR A 118 28.57 -16.53 2.47
N PHE A 119 27.62 -16.07 1.67
CA PHE A 119 27.84 -15.67 0.28
C PHE A 119 26.76 -14.66 -0.14
N SER A 120 27.03 -13.94 -1.21
CA SER A 120 26.08 -13.04 -1.86
C SER A 120 25.90 -13.47 -3.31
N LEU A 121 24.65 -13.43 -3.79
CA LEU A 121 24.30 -13.64 -5.19
C LEU A 121 23.79 -12.32 -5.74
N SER A 122 24.29 -11.88 -6.89
CA SER A 122 23.78 -10.72 -7.57
C SER A 122 22.78 -11.15 -8.65
N ILE A 123 21.54 -10.70 -8.52
CA ILE A 123 20.47 -10.90 -9.51
C ILE A 123 20.07 -9.50 -9.99
N PRO A 124 20.71 -8.96 -11.04
CA PRO A 124 20.40 -7.61 -11.50
C PRO A 124 18.97 -7.56 -12.04
N PRO A 125 18.20 -6.50 -11.75
CA PRO A 125 16.89 -6.30 -12.34
C PRO A 125 17.02 -6.08 -13.85
N MET A 126 16.00 -6.48 -14.60
CA MET A 126 15.98 -6.37 -16.06
C MET A 126 15.92 -4.90 -16.53
N PHE A 127 15.25 -4.05 -15.74
CA PHE A 127 15.15 -2.60 -15.91
C PHE A 127 15.29 -1.93 -14.55
N ASP A 128 15.73 -0.68 -14.52
CA ASP A 128 15.52 0.16 -13.35
C ASP A 128 14.02 0.52 -13.22
N VAL A 129 13.63 0.97 -12.03
CA VAL A 129 12.24 1.26 -11.68
C VAL A 129 11.63 2.34 -12.57
N MET A 130 12.39 3.41 -12.87
CA MET A 130 11.91 4.53 -13.68
C MET A 130 11.71 4.09 -15.14
N THR A 131 12.63 3.30 -15.68
CA THR A 131 12.50 2.72 -17.02
C THR A 131 11.28 1.81 -17.11
N ALA A 132 11.05 0.96 -16.11
CA ALA A 132 9.87 0.09 -16.06
C ALA A 132 8.56 0.91 -16.02
N LEU A 133 8.53 2.02 -15.27
CA LEU A 133 7.38 2.92 -15.21
C LEU A 133 7.10 3.59 -16.56
N VAL A 134 8.14 4.18 -17.18
CA VAL A 134 7.99 4.82 -18.51
C VAL A 134 7.50 3.82 -19.54
N LEU A 135 8.08 2.61 -19.56
CA LEU A 135 7.67 1.53 -20.44
C LEU A 135 6.21 1.14 -20.19
N ALA A 136 5.82 0.99 -18.93
CA ALA A 136 4.46 0.60 -18.56
C ALA A 136 3.42 1.66 -19.01
N PHE A 137 3.74 2.95 -18.86
CA PHE A 137 2.87 4.03 -19.36
C PHE A 137 2.80 4.03 -20.89
N MET A 138 3.94 3.96 -21.56
CA MET A 138 3.98 3.99 -23.03
C MET A 138 3.18 2.84 -23.63
N VAL A 139 3.40 1.62 -23.14
CA VAL A 139 2.71 0.43 -23.62
C VAL A 139 1.22 0.45 -23.21
N GLY A 140 0.91 0.77 -21.95
CA GLY A 140 -0.46 0.83 -21.46
C GLY A 140 -1.32 1.85 -22.21
N ILE A 141 -0.81 3.06 -22.43
CA ILE A 141 -1.49 4.10 -23.22
C ILE A 141 -1.61 3.66 -24.70
N GLY A 142 -0.58 3.03 -25.27
CA GLY A 142 -0.65 2.47 -26.61
C GLY A 142 -1.77 1.43 -26.75
N ILE A 143 -1.80 0.47 -25.85
CA ILE A 143 -2.83 -0.60 -25.80
C ILE A 143 -4.22 -0.02 -25.65
N SER A 144 -4.42 1.00 -24.80
CA SER A 144 -5.71 1.61 -24.52
C SER A 144 -6.41 2.19 -25.77
N LYS A 145 -5.65 2.44 -26.85
CA LYS A 145 -6.15 2.96 -28.12
C LYS A 145 -6.41 1.87 -29.18
N ILE A 146 -6.04 0.61 -28.90
CA ILE A 146 -6.18 -0.51 -29.83
C ILE A 146 -7.42 -1.31 -29.47
N HIS A 147 -8.41 -1.40 -30.36
CA HIS A 147 -9.58 -2.24 -30.15
C HIS A 147 -9.20 -3.73 -30.27
N ASN A 148 -9.72 -4.56 -29.37
CA ASN A 148 -9.46 -6.01 -29.31
C ASN A 148 -7.97 -6.36 -29.33
N SER A 149 -7.19 -5.66 -28.51
CA SER A 149 -5.74 -5.81 -28.46
C SER A 149 -5.34 -7.18 -27.90
N THR A 150 -4.73 -8.04 -28.75
CA THR A 150 -4.08 -9.27 -28.30
C THR A 150 -2.96 -8.97 -27.29
N LEU A 151 -2.28 -7.85 -27.45
CA LEU A 151 -1.23 -7.43 -26.51
C LEU A 151 -1.79 -7.17 -25.12
N LEU A 152 -3.02 -6.64 -25.00
CA LEU A 152 -3.69 -6.50 -23.69
C LEU A 152 -3.87 -7.87 -23.04
N GLN A 153 -4.33 -8.87 -23.77
CA GLN A 153 -4.52 -10.23 -23.25
C GLN A 153 -3.19 -10.82 -22.75
N VAL A 154 -2.10 -10.63 -23.49
CA VAL A 154 -0.76 -11.06 -23.05
C VAL A 154 -0.36 -10.41 -21.74
N PHE A 155 -0.60 -9.11 -21.58
CA PHE A 155 -0.29 -8.42 -20.32
C PHE A 155 -1.26 -8.79 -19.19
N GLU A 156 -2.51 -9.15 -19.46
CA GLU A 156 -3.43 -9.71 -18.45
C GLU A 156 -2.97 -11.08 -17.96
N GLU A 157 -2.48 -11.95 -18.84
CA GLU A 157 -1.86 -13.23 -18.44
C GLU A 157 -0.58 -12.99 -17.64
N PHE A 158 0.24 -12.00 -18.04
CA PHE A 158 1.43 -11.62 -17.30
C PHE A 158 1.09 -11.05 -15.92
N GLU A 159 0.02 -10.25 -15.79
CA GLU A 159 -0.54 -9.77 -14.49
C GLU A 159 -0.86 -10.97 -13.58
N ILE A 160 -1.48 -12.02 -14.10
CA ILE A 160 -1.80 -13.23 -13.34
C ILE A 160 -0.52 -13.92 -12.86
N ILE A 161 0.51 -14.05 -13.71
CA ILE A 161 1.79 -14.65 -13.36
C ILE A 161 2.45 -13.86 -12.24
N ILE A 162 2.56 -12.54 -12.38
CA ILE A 162 3.18 -11.65 -11.39
C ILE A 162 2.39 -11.67 -10.07
N SER A 163 1.07 -11.60 -10.13
CA SER A 163 0.21 -11.71 -8.93
C SER A 163 0.40 -13.04 -8.21
N ASN A 164 0.60 -14.14 -8.94
CA ASN A 164 0.93 -15.43 -8.35
C ASN A 164 2.33 -15.44 -7.70
N VAL A 165 3.34 -14.82 -8.31
CA VAL A 165 4.68 -14.67 -7.71
C VAL A 165 4.59 -13.90 -6.40
N ILE A 166 3.86 -12.78 -6.38
CA ILE A 166 3.63 -12.00 -5.16
C ILE A 166 2.94 -12.87 -4.10
N ALA A 167 1.81 -13.49 -4.44
CA ALA A 167 0.96 -14.18 -3.47
C ALA A 167 1.54 -15.52 -2.98
N ARG A 168 2.28 -16.23 -3.82
CA ARG A 168 2.76 -17.59 -3.51
C ARG A 168 4.23 -17.69 -3.16
N ILE A 169 5.03 -16.67 -3.47
CA ILE A 169 6.48 -16.66 -3.20
C ILE A 169 6.84 -15.48 -2.30
N LEU A 170 6.63 -14.24 -2.73
CA LEU A 170 7.08 -13.08 -1.97
C LEU A 170 6.37 -12.98 -0.62
N ILE A 171 5.04 -12.98 -0.58
CA ILE A 171 4.27 -12.84 0.66
C ILE A 171 4.54 -13.97 1.66
N PRO A 172 4.57 -15.27 1.28
CA PRO A 172 4.89 -16.35 2.23
C PRO A 172 6.32 -16.31 2.80
N LEU A 173 7.28 -15.76 2.08
CA LEU A 173 8.67 -15.63 2.55
C LEU A 173 8.91 -14.37 3.40
N LEU A 174 8.00 -13.37 3.36
CA LEU A 174 8.13 -12.14 4.13
C LEU A 174 8.30 -12.36 5.64
N PRO A 175 7.54 -13.25 6.33
CA PRO A 175 7.73 -13.46 7.75
C PRO A 175 9.15 -13.94 8.09
N LEU A 176 9.73 -14.82 7.26
CA LEU A 176 11.10 -15.29 7.45
C LEU A 176 12.14 -14.20 7.20
N TYR A 177 11.92 -13.38 6.19
CA TYR A 177 12.75 -12.22 5.89
C TYR A 177 12.74 -11.20 7.03
N ILE A 178 11.54 -10.86 7.54
CA ILE A 178 11.36 -9.93 8.66
C ILE A 178 11.97 -10.51 9.95
N PHE A 179 11.79 -11.81 10.21
CA PHE A 179 12.46 -12.48 11.33
C PHE A 179 13.98 -12.27 11.28
N GLY A 180 14.62 -12.50 10.13
CA GLY A 180 16.06 -12.31 9.96
C GLY A 180 16.52 -10.86 10.19
N ILE A 181 15.73 -9.87 9.75
CA ILE A 181 16.01 -8.45 10.00
C ILE A 181 15.97 -8.15 11.51
N PHE A 182 14.88 -8.52 12.20
CA PHE A 182 14.74 -8.26 13.64
C PHE A 182 15.71 -9.10 14.49
N LEU A 183 16.10 -10.28 14.01
CA LEU A 183 17.15 -11.08 14.62
C LEU A 183 18.50 -10.32 14.61
N GLY A 184 18.87 -9.73 13.47
CA GLY A 184 20.06 -8.90 13.34
C GLY A 184 20.02 -7.67 14.23
N MET A 185 18.91 -6.94 14.22
CA MET A 185 18.71 -5.75 15.04
C MET A 185 18.71 -6.04 16.55
N ALA A 186 18.19 -7.18 16.97
CA ALA A 186 18.23 -7.60 18.37
C ALA A 186 19.65 -8.03 18.81
N HIS A 187 20.41 -8.62 17.90
CA HIS A 187 21.81 -8.99 18.13
C HIS A 187 22.69 -7.73 18.29
N THR A 188 22.40 -6.65 17.55
CA THR A 188 23.10 -5.36 17.64
C THR A 188 22.58 -4.45 18.77
N GLY A 189 21.45 -4.79 19.40
CA GLY A 189 20.84 -4.00 20.48
C GLY A 189 19.88 -2.90 20.01
N GLU A 190 19.67 -2.70 18.70
CA GLU A 190 18.84 -1.64 18.10
C GLU A 190 17.34 -1.84 18.31
N VAL A 191 16.91 -3.04 18.62
CA VAL A 191 15.50 -3.48 18.52
C VAL A 191 14.53 -2.70 19.40
N PHE A 192 14.92 -2.33 20.62
CA PHE A 192 14.01 -1.62 21.54
C PHE A 192 13.70 -0.20 21.05
N THR A 193 14.71 0.48 20.49
CA THR A 193 14.54 1.79 19.85
C THR A 193 13.55 1.70 18.69
N ILE A 194 13.73 0.72 17.79
CA ILE A 194 12.86 0.52 16.63
C ILE A 194 11.42 0.19 17.03
N VAL A 195 11.21 -0.68 18.02
CA VAL A 195 9.85 -1.01 18.50
C VAL A 195 9.17 0.22 19.11
N SER A 196 9.90 1.04 19.89
CA SER A 196 9.39 2.28 20.45
C SER A 196 8.97 3.26 19.34
N ILE A 197 9.80 3.41 18.30
CA ILE A 197 9.51 4.23 17.13
C ILE A 197 8.24 3.72 16.42
N PHE A 198 8.13 2.42 16.18
CA PHE A 198 6.98 1.82 15.51
C PHE A 198 5.67 2.09 16.23
N ILE A 199 5.64 1.96 17.57
CA ILE A 199 4.44 2.22 18.37
C ILE A 199 3.98 3.67 18.20
N LYS A 200 4.90 4.64 18.23
CA LYS A 200 4.60 6.06 18.06
C LYS A 200 4.06 6.34 16.65
N ILE A 201 4.71 5.79 15.62
CA ILE A 201 4.28 5.93 14.22
C ILE A 201 2.88 5.36 14.02
N ILE A 202 2.62 4.15 14.51
CA ILE A 202 1.33 3.47 14.40
C ILE A 202 0.22 4.30 15.05
N ALA A 203 0.45 4.85 16.23
CA ALA A 203 -0.54 5.67 16.94
C ALA A 203 -0.91 6.94 16.13
N ILE A 204 0.07 7.62 15.54
CA ILE A 204 -0.15 8.82 14.72
C ILE A 204 -0.90 8.46 13.45
N ILE A 205 -0.48 7.40 12.76
CA ILE A 205 -1.12 6.95 11.51
C ILE A 205 -2.57 6.54 11.77
N PHE A 206 -2.86 5.92 12.91
CA PHE A 206 -4.22 5.56 13.28
C PHE A 206 -5.11 6.80 13.46
N GLY A 207 -4.62 7.82 14.17
CA GLY A 207 -5.31 9.11 14.29
C GLY A 207 -5.53 9.79 12.94
N LEU A 208 -4.47 9.84 12.11
CA LEU A 208 -4.52 10.41 10.77
C LEU A 208 -5.52 9.69 9.86
N HIS A 209 -5.59 8.37 9.95
CA HIS A 209 -6.53 7.55 9.21
C HIS A 209 -8.00 7.90 9.52
N ILE A 210 -8.33 8.03 10.82
CA ILE A 210 -9.68 8.43 11.25
C ILE A 210 -10.00 9.84 10.75
N LEU A 211 -9.08 10.79 10.91
CA LEU A 211 -9.24 12.17 10.44
C LEU A 211 -9.45 12.24 8.93
N PHE A 212 -8.69 11.45 8.17
CA PHE A 212 -8.85 11.40 6.71
C PHE A 212 -10.20 10.83 6.29
N LEU A 213 -10.71 9.79 6.96
CA LEU A 213 -12.05 9.27 6.69
C LEU A 213 -13.12 10.31 6.97
N ILE A 214 -13.03 11.03 8.10
CA ILE A 214 -13.96 12.12 8.42
C ILE A 214 -13.91 13.21 7.33
N PHE A 215 -12.71 13.60 6.90
CA PHE A 215 -12.49 14.59 5.85
C PHE A 215 -13.12 14.13 4.52
N LEU A 216 -12.84 12.91 4.08
CA LEU A 216 -13.35 12.35 2.83
C LEU A 216 -14.90 12.26 2.82
N PHE A 217 -15.49 11.80 3.93
CA PHE A 217 -16.94 11.73 4.08
C PHE A 217 -17.58 13.11 4.21
N THR A 218 -16.88 14.09 4.76
CA THR A 218 -17.35 15.50 4.78
C THR A 218 -17.46 16.04 3.35
N ILE A 219 -16.44 15.83 2.52
CA ILE A 219 -16.49 16.22 1.10
C ILE A 219 -17.66 15.52 0.39
N ALA A 220 -17.77 14.19 0.56
CA ALA A 220 -18.85 13.43 -0.05
C ALA A 220 -20.23 13.87 0.46
N GLY A 221 -20.34 14.22 1.73
CA GLY A 221 -21.55 14.73 2.36
C GLY A 221 -21.99 16.10 1.82
N ILE A 222 -21.03 17.02 1.64
CA ILE A 222 -21.27 18.34 1.04
C ILE A 222 -21.77 18.19 -0.40
N ILE A 223 -21.05 17.40 -1.22
CA ILE A 223 -21.39 17.19 -2.63
C ILE A 223 -22.73 16.46 -2.76
N GLY A 224 -22.93 15.35 -2.01
CA GLY A 224 -24.12 14.52 -2.04
C GLY A 224 -25.31 15.06 -1.23
N ARG A 225 -25.14 16.20 -0.53
CA ARG A 225 -26.12 16.78 0.41
C ARG A 225 -26.62 15.76 1.45
N LYS A 226 -25.70 14.98 2.00
CA LYS A 226 -25.95 13.91 2.97
C LYS A 226 -25.16 14.15 4.26
N ASN A 227 -25.64 13.60 5.37
CA ASN A 227 -24.93 13.72 6.64
C ASN A 227 -23.69 12.81 6.67
N PRO A 228 -22.45 13.37 6.77
CA PRO A 228 -21.22 12.61 6.70
C PRO A 228 -21.05 11.60 7.84
N PHE A 229 -21.44 11.97 9.06
CA PHE A 229 -21.31 11.09 10.22
C PHE A 229 -22.28 9.90 10.14
N LYS A 230 -23.51 10.13 9.66
CA LYS A 230 -24.47 9.04 9.43
C LYS A 230 -23.95 8.06 8.36
N MET A 231 -23.35 8.60 7.29
CA MET A 231 -22.74 7.76 6.25
C MET A 231 -21.58 6.93 6.80
N LEU A 232 -20.68 7.51 7.60
CA LEU A 232 -19.59 6.80 8.25
C LEU A 232 -20.07 5.69 9.17
N VAL A 233 -21.06 5.97 10.02
CA VAL A 233 -21.67 4.97 10.93
C VAL A 233 -22.26 3.81 10.14
N ASN A 234 -22.94 4.08 9.02
CA ASN A 234 -23.46 3.02 8.16
C ASN A 234 -22.34 2.15 7.57
N MET A 235 -21.12 2.67 7.38
CA MET A 235 -19.99 1.91 6.85
C MET A 235 -19.25 1.06 7.91
N ILE A 236 -19.54 1.18 9.19
CA ILE A 236 -18.90 0.39 10.26
C ILE A 236 -18.91 -1.13 9.97
N PRO A 237 -20.01 -1.77 9.49
CA PRO A 237 -19.96 -3.18 9.17
C PRO A 237 -18.96 -3.53 8.07
N ALA A 238 -18.82 -2.68 7.05
CA ALA A 238 -17.81 -2.87 5.99
C ALA A 238 -16.40 -2.65 6.52
N TYR A 239 -16.18 -1.64 7.36
CA TYR A 239 -14.91 -1.37 8.02
C TYR A 239 -14.44 -2.58 8.84
N ILE A 240 -15.30 -3.14 9.71
CA ILE A 240 -14.99 -4.31 10.55
C ILE A 240 -14.73 -5.55 9.68
N THR A 241 -15.52 -5.76 8.63
CA THR A 241 -15.30 -6.89 7.70
C THR A 241 -13.94 -6.78 7.01
N ALA A 242 -13.57 -5.58 6.55
CA ALA A 242 -12.27 -5.33 5.93
C ALA A 242 -11.11 -5.52 6.91
N LEU A 243 -11.26 -5.09 8.17
CA LEU A 243 -10.29 -5.36 9.24
C LEU A 243 -10.03 -6.86 9.41
N GLY A 244 -11.09 -7.67 9.41
CA GLY A 244 -10.98 -9.11 9.61
C GLY A 244 -10.47 -9.88 8.40
N THR A 245 -10.87 -9.46 7.20
CA THR A 245 -10.53 -10.16 5.94
C THR A 245 -9.21 -9.71 5.33
N GLN A 246 -8.78 -8.47 5.62
CA GLN A 246 -7.63 -7.82 4.97
C GLN A 246 -7.72 -7.80 3.44
N SER A 247 -8.95 -7.87 2.91
CA SER A 247 -9.22 -7.95 1.48
C SER A 247 -10.38 -7.06 1.09
N SER A 248 -10.11 -6.06 0.26
CA SER A 248 -11.16 -5.20 -0.31
C SER A 248 -12.15 -6.03 -1.14
N ALA A 249 -11.65 -6.97 -1.94
CA ALA A 249 -12.48 -7.83 -2.78
C ALA A 249 -13.44 -8.71 -1.96
N ALA A 250 -12.98 -9.31 -0.87
CA ALA A 250 -13.83 -10.12 0.02
C ALA A 250 -14.90 -9.27 0.75
N THR A 251 -14.69 -7.96 0.86
CA THR A 251 -15.60 -7.04 1.55
C THR A 251 -16.65 -6.42 0.61
N ILE A 252 -16.51 -6.57 -0.71
CA ILE A 252 -17.44 -5.99 -1.71
C ILE A 252 -18.92 -6.19 -1.36
N PRO A 253 -19.41 -7.40 -1.00
CA PRO A 253 -20.84 -7.58 -0.73
C PRO A 253 -21.37 -6.71 0.41
N VAL A 254 -20.58 -6.57 1.49
CA VAL A 254 -20.95 -5.77 2.66
C VAL A 254 -20.84 -4.27 2.32
N SER A 255 -19.74 -3.86 1.69
CA SER A 255 -19.52 -2.47 1.27
C SER A 255 -20.61 -1.99 0.31
N LEU A 256 -21.00 -2.82 -0.66
CA LEU A 256 -22.09 -2.54 -1.60
C LEU A 256 -23.42 -2.29 -0.87
N GLN A 257 -23.77 -3.18 0.04
CA GLN A 257 -25.02 -3.05 0.83
C GLN A 257 -25.04 -1.76 1.66
N GLN A 258 -23.93 -1.43 2.34
CA GLN A 258 -23.86 -0.23 3.15
C GLN A 258 -23.83 1.05 2.30
N THR A 259 -23.23 0.98 1.11
CA THR A 259 -23.23 2.10 0.16
C THR A 259 -24.62 2.39 -0.38
N ILE A 260 -25.41 1.38 -0.73
CA ILE A 260 -26.83 1.53 -1.11
C ILE A 260 -27.64 2.10 0.07
N LYS A 261 -27.40 1.63 1.29
CA LYS A 261 -28.02 2.18 2.51
C LYS A 261 -27.68 3.66 2.72
N ASN A 262 -26.54 4.11 2.26
CA ASN A 262 -26.14 5.53 2.21
C ASN A 262 -26.83 6.32 1.10
N GLY A 263 -27.77 5.70 0.36
CA GLY A 263 -28.59 6.33 -0.65
C GLY A 263 -27.88 6.55 -1.98
N VAL A 264 -26.86 5.75 -2.30
CA VAL A 264 -26.28 5.64 -3.66
C VAL A 264 -27.19 4.74 -4.48
N SER A 265 -27.47 5.12 -5.73
CA SER A 265 -28.28 4.29 -6.62
C SER A 265 -27.64 2.92 -6.83
N GLU A 266 -28.47 1.88 -6.88
CA GLU A 266 -27.99 0.49 -7.00
C GLU A 266 -27.16 0.28 -8.27
N LYS A 267 -27.53 0.94 -9.37
CA LYS A 267 -26.82 0.92 -10.66
C LYS A 267 -25.39 1.43 -10.50
N VAL A 268 -25.20 2.58 -9.85
CA VAL A 268 -23.88 3.17 -9.62
C VAL A 268 -23.09 2.37 -8.58
N ALA A 269 -23.71 1.99 -7.47
CA ALA A 269 -23.04 1.23 -6.41
C ALA A 269 -22.48 -0.10 -6.93
N LYS A 270 -23.25 -0.87 -7.74
CA LYS A 270 -22.83 -2.15 -8.32
C LYS A 270 -21.64 -2.01 -9.28
N LEU A 271 -21.42 -0.84 -9.85
CA LEU A 271 -20.28 -0.58 -10.72
C LEU A 271 -19.09 0.00 -9.94
N VAL A 272 -19.34 1.01 -9.12
CA VAL A 272 -18.28 1.78 -8.44
C VAL A 272 -17.61 0.98 -7.33
N ILE A 273 -18.37 0.25 -6.50
CA ILE A 273 -17.77 -0.47 -5.37
C ILE A 273 -16.82 -1.58 -5.80
N PRO A 274 -17.16 -2.48 -6.74
CA PRO A 274 -16.19 -3.47 -7.23
C PRO A 274 -14.97 -2.83 -7.93
N LEU A 275 -15.17 -1.73 -8.67
CA LEU A 275 -14.09 -1.00 -9.32
C LEU A 275 -13.15 -0.37 -8.27
N CYS A 276 -13.69 0.39 -7.31
CA CYS A 276 -12.90 1.03 -6.25
C CYS A 276 -12.15 0.02 -5.38
N ALA A 277 -12.71 -1.16 -5.13
CA ALA A 277 -12.03 -2.22 -4.37
C ALA A 277 -10.69 -2.65 -4.99
N THR A 278 -10.44 -2.32 -6.26
CA THR A 278 -9.18 -2.60 -6.96
C THR A 278 -8.33 -1.37 -7.23
N ILE A 279 -8.92 -0.19 -7.40
CA ILE A 279 -8.17 1.01 -7.84
C ILE A 279 -8.09 2.12 -6.79
N HIS A 280 -8.86 2.06 -5.69
CA HIS A 280 -8.91 3.11 -4.67
C HIS A 280 -8.21 2.65 -3.39
N LEU A 281 -6.96 3.04 -3.21
CA LEU A 281 -6.10 2.63 -2.10
C LEU A 281 -5.62 3.84 -1.28
N SER A 282 -6.52 4.80 -1.01
CA SER A 282 -6.20 6.03 -0.27
C SER A 282 -5.68 5.78 1.14
N GLY A 283 -6.25 4.82 1.88
CA GLY A 283 -5.75 4.43 3.21
C GLY A 283 -4.37 3.78 3.16
N SER A 284 -4.05 3.05 2.08
CA SER A 284 -2.71 2.49 1.85
C SER A 284 -1.69 3.57 1.51
N ALA A 285 -2.03 4.50 0.62
CA ALA A 285 -1.17 5.63 0.26
C ALA A 285 -0.87 6.52 1.47
N LEU A 286 -1.89 6.84 2.29
CA LEU A 286 -1.73 7.59 3.54
C LEU A 286 -0.70 6.94 4.46
N LYS A 287 -0.79 5.62 4.67
CA LYS A 287 0.15 4.87 5.53
C LYS A 287 1.56 4.87 4.95
N ILE A 288 1.69 4.61 3.64
CA ILE A 288 2.99 4.56 2.98
C ILE A 288 3.71 5.89 3.14
N VAL A 289 3.03 7.01 2.87
CA VAL A 289 3.59 8.35 3.02
C VAL A 289 3.99 8.63 4.47
N ALA A 290 3.13 8.34 5.45
CA ALA A 290 3.46 8.57 6.85
C ALA A 290 4.64 7.69 7.32
N CYS A 291 4.66 6.41 6.95
CA CYS A 291 5.75 5.50 7.32
C CYS A 291 7.08 5.92 6.70
N THR A 292 7.10 6.32 5.42
CA THR A 292 8.33 6.75 4.74
C THR A 292 8.87 8.04 5.36
N ILE A 293 8.03 9.05 5.65
CA ILE A 293 8.46 10.27 6.33
C ILE A 293 9.02 9.96 7.72
N ALA A 294 8.32 9.13 8.50
CA ALA A 294 8.78 8.75 9.84
C ALA A 294 10.16 8.07 9.79
N LEU A 295 10.36 7.15 8.86
CA LEU A 295 11.66 6.47 8.68
C LEU A 295 12.74 7.44 8.17
N MET A 296 12.42 8.37 7.27
CA MET A 296 13.37 9.41 6.81
C MET A 296 13.78 10.32 7.97
N VAL A 297 12.84 10.75 8.83
CA VAL A 297 13.14 11.56 10.02
C VAL A 297 14.08 10.84 10.96
N VAL A 298 13.81 9.57 11.28
CA VAL A 298 14.65 8.78 12.20
C VAL A 298 16.03 8.47 11.62
N GLN A 299 16.13 8.36 10.31
CA GLN A 299 17.40 8.13 9.60
C GLN A 299 18.13 9.45 9.23
N GLN A 300 17.55 10.60 9.61
CA GLN A 300 18.08 11.92 9.28
C GLN A 300 18.27 12.15 7.77
N MET A 301 17.40 11.55 6.95
CA MET A 301 17.39 11.73 5.51
C MET A 301 16.76 13.09 5.15
N PRO A 302 17.26 13.80 4.13
CA PRO A 302 16.64 15.04 3.68
C PRO A 302 15.27 14.79 3.08
N ILE A 303 14.30 15.68 3.39
CA ILE A 303 12.94 15.61 2.84
C ILE A 303 12.70 16.89 2.04
N ASP A 304 12.89 16.81 0.73
CA ASP A 304 12.52 17.90 -0.18
C ASP A 304 11.07 17.76 -0.63
N PHE A 305 10.34 18.87 -0.65
CA PHE A 305 8.92 18.85 -0.99
C PHE A 305 8.66 18.46 -2.45
N LEU A 306 9.48 18.92 -3.39
CA LEU A 306 9.25 18.67 -4.83
C LEU A 306 9.50 17.20 -5.17
N ASP A 307 10.60 16.65 -4.65
CA ASP A 307 10.93 15.24 -4.82
C ASP A 307 9.85 14.35 -4.20
N TYR A 308 9.41 14.73 -2.99
CA TYR A 308 8.39 13.99 -2.27
C TYR A 308 7.00 14.10 -2.92
N ALA A 309 6.65 15.26 -3.48
CA ALA A 309 5.44 15.42 -4.26
C ALA A 309 5.46 14.52 -5.51
N GLY A 310 6.60 14.46 -6.22
CA GLY A 310 6.82 13.51 -7.31
C GLY A 310 6.57 12.06 -6.87
N PHE A 311 7.10 11.68 -5.72
CA PHE A 311 6.85 10.36 -5.13
C PHE A 311 5.36 10.12 -4.86
N ILE A 312 4.60 11.09 -4.31
CA ILE A 312 3.15 10.94 -4.06
C ILE A 312 2.39 10.71 -5.37
N PHE A 313 2.71 11.43 -6.46
CA PHE A 313 2.08 11.21 -7.76
C PHE A 313 2.35 9.81 -8.29
N MET A 314 3.61 9.34 -8.22
CA MET A 314 3.99 7.99 -8.66
C MET A 314 3.37 6.91 -7.79
N LEU A 315 3.31 7.13 -6.47
CA LEU A 315 2.63 6.25 -5.53
C LEU A 315 1.15 6.11 -5.88
N GLY A 316 0.48 7.23 -6.19
CA GLY A 316 -0.94 7.22 -6.62
C GLY A 316 -1.18 6.30 -7.81
N ILE A 317 -0.27 6.31 -8.79
CA ILE A 317 -0.35 5.43 -9.96
C ILE A 317 -0.12 3.96 -9.56
N ALA A 318 0.90 3.70 -8.74
CA ALA A 318 1.18 2.36 -8.26
C ALA A 318 -0.01 1.78 -7.45
N MET A 319 -0.73 2.63 -6.72
CA MET A 319 -1.91 2.23 -5.97
C MET A 319 -3.08 1.83 -6.86
N VAL A 320 -3.28 2.49 -8.01
CA VAL A 320 -4.32 2.08 -9.00
C VAL A 320 -4.02 0.69 -9.58
N ALA A 321 -2.75 0.31 -9.65
CA ALA A 321 -2.32 -0.97 -10.22
C ALA A 321 -2.05 -2.05 -9.16
N ALA A 322 -2.06 -1.71 -7.87
CA ALA A 322 -1.68 -2.64 -6.81
C ALA A 322 -2.67 -3.81 -6.67
N PRO A 323 -2.18 -5.05 -6.49
CA PRO A 323 -3.06 -6.19 -6.34
C PRO A 323 -3.82 -6.12 -5.01
N GLY A 324 -5.12 -6.46 -5.04
CA GLY A 324 -6.02 -6.44 -3.87
C GLY A 324 -5.83 -7.61 -2.90
N VAL A 325 -4.58 -7.96 -2.62
CA VAL A 325 -4.18 -9.02 -1.66
C VAL A 325 -3.44 -8.41 -0.47
N PRO A 326 -3.44 -9.05 0.71
CA PRO A 326 -2.69 -8.56 1.86
C PRO A 326 -1.21 -8.30 1.51
N GLY A 327 -0.69 -7.12 1.85
CA GLY A 327 0.67 -6.69 1.50
C GLY A 327 0.86 -6.26 0.03
N GLY A 328 -0.16 -6.38 -0.83
CA GLY A 328 -0.03 -6.08 -2.27
C GLY A 328 0.35 -4.63 -2.55
N ALA A 329 -0.21 -3.68 -1.81
CA ALA A 329 0.07 -2.25 -2.01
C ALA A 329 1.53 -1.89 -1.68
N ILE A 330 2.11 -2.44 -0.59
CA ILE A 330 3.52 -2.17 -0.29
C ILE A 330 4.45 -2.85 -1.30
N MET A 331 4.10 -4.04 -1.80
CA MET A 331 4.88 -4.71 -2.84
C MET A 331 4.88 -3.90 -4.16
N ALA A 332 3.78 -3.25 -4.50
CA ALA A 332 3.70 -2.36 -5.66
C ALA A 332 4.49 -1.05 -5.46
N ALA A 333 4.62 -0.57 -4.21
CA ALA A 333 5.25 0.70 -3.89
C ALA A 333 6.76 0.59 -3.57
N ILE A 334 7.25 -0.58 -3.12
CA ILE A 334 8.59 -0.70 -2.52
C ILE A 334 9.71 -0.30 -3.47
N GLY A 335 9.55 -0.58 -4.76
CA GLY A 335 10.53 -0.18 -5.77
C GLY A 335 10.58 1.33 -5.97
N ILE A 336 9.43 1.99 -5.95
CA ILE A 336 9.33 3.46 -6.06
C ILE A 336 9.93 4.11 -4.81
N ILE A 337 9.66 3.55 -3.62
CA ILE A 337 10.26 3.99 -2.35
C ILE A 337 11.79 3.90 -2.41
N GLY A 338 12.33 2.78 -2.88
CA GLY A 338 13.78 2.61 -3.02
C GLY A 338 14.40 3.58 -4.02
N SER A 339 13.80 3.73 -5.21
CA SER A 339 14.38 4.53 -6.29
C SER A 339 14.21 6.03 -6.11
N MET A 340 13.08 6.51 -5.57
CA MET A 340 12.79 7.95 -5.45
C MET A 340 13.17 8.52 -4.09
N LEU A 341 13.04 7.73 -3.00
CA LEU A 341 13.34 8.18 -1.65
C LEU A 341 14.70 7.66 -1.13
N GLY A 342 15.41 6.85 -1.91
CA GLY A 342 16.76 6.36 -1.55
C GLY A 342 16.77 5.32 -0.43
N PHE A 343 15.67 4.59 -0.20
CA PHE A 343 15.60 3.57 0.83
C PHE A 343 16.46 2.36 0.45
N ASP A 344 17.43 2.04 1.28
CA ASP A 344 18.24 0.83 1.20
C ASP A 344 17.43 -0.43 1.59
N GLU A 345 18.03 -1.61 1.48
CA GLU A 345 17.39 -2.89 1.80
C GLU A 345 16.86 -2.95 3.24
N LYS A 346 17.64 -2.39 4.21
CA LYS A 346 17.24 -2.35 5.62
C LYS A 346 16.02 -1.45 5.82
N SER A 347 16.02 -0.28 5.24
CA SER A 347 14.92 0.69 5.29
C SER A 347 13.66 0.14 4.60
N GLN A 348 13.81 -0.53 3.46
CA GLN A 348 12.71 -1.21 2.77
C GLN A 348 12.11 -2.33 3.64
N ALA A 349 12.94 -3.12 4.32
CA ALA A 349 12.45 -4.17 5.23
C ALA A 349 11.67 -3.60 6.42
N LEU A 350 12.17 -2.50 7.02
CA LEU A 350 11.45 -1.78 8.08
C LEU A 350 10.12 -1.23 7.57
N MET A 351 10.13 -0.64 6.36
CA MET A 351 8.92 -0.13 5.72
C MET A 351 7.87 -1.22 5.48
N ILE A 352 8.28 -2.37 4.96
CA ILE A 352 7.40 -3.53 4.76
C ILE A 352 6.83 -4.00 6.10
N SER A 353 7.67 -4.14 7.12
CA SER A 353 7.27 -4.61 8.46
C SER A 353 6.24 -3.67 9.09
N LEU A 354 6.52 -2.37 9.06
CA LEU A 354 5.65 -1.32 9.60
C LEU A 354 4.32 -1.23 8.83
N TYR A 355 4.37 -1.29 7.50
CA TYR A 355 3.18 -1.28 6.66
C TYR A 355 2.26 -2.46 6.95
N ILE A 356 2.80 -3.68 7.00
CA ILE A 356 2.01 -4.90 7.19
C ILE A 356 1.41 -4.97 8.59
N ALA A 357 2.10 -4.45 9.61
CA ALA A 357 1.54 -4.32 10.95
C ALA A 357 0.20 -3.54 10.99
N MET A 358 -0.01 -2.66 10.02
CA MET A 358 -1.21 -1.82 9.90
C MET A 358 -2.05 -2.13 8.66
N ASP A 359 -1.80 -3.24 7.95
CA ASP A 359 -2.43 -3.47 6.63
C ASP A 359 -3.95 -3.63 6.73
N SER A 360 -4.44 -4.29 7.77
CA SER A 360 -5.87 -4.42 8.04
C SER A 360 -6.59 -3.06 8.17
N PHE A 361 -5.97 -2.09 8.85
CA PHE A 361 -6.54 -0.74 9.00
C PHE A 361 -6.55 0.03 7.68
N GLY A 362 -5.50 -0.10 6.86
CA GLY A 362 -5.46 0.51 5.54
C GLY A 362 -6.53 -0.04 4.61
N THR A 363 -6.73 -1.35 4.61
CA THR A 363 -7.78 -2.02 3.85
C THR A 363 -9.16 -1.55 4.30
N ALA A 364 -9.39 -1.42 5.61
CA ALA A 364 -10.64 -0.90 6.14
C ALA A 364 -10.89 0.56 5.71
N GLY A 365 -9.84 1.38 5.67
CA GLY A 365 -9.92 2.75 5.15
C GLY A 365 -10.23 2.82 3.67
N ASN A 366 -9.58 1.99 2.85
CA ASN A 366 -9.84 1.91 1.42
C ASN A 366 -11.32 1.60 1.17
N VAL A 367 -11.80 0.47 1.72
CA VAL A 367 -13.19 -0.02 1.56
C VAL A 367 -14.22 1.00 2.06
N THR A 368 -13.94 1.67 3.17
CA THR A 368 -14.84 2.70 3.69
C THR A 368 -14.85 3.92 2.78
N GLY A 369 -13.68 4.35 2.32
CA GLY A 369 -13.53 5.45 1.36
C GLY A 369 -14.22 5.21 0.01
N ASP A 370 -14.33 3.95 -0.44
CA ASP A 370 -15.04 3.58 -1.67
C ASP A 370 -16.48 4.10 -1.69
N CYS A 371 -17.15 4.09 -0.54
CA CYS A 371 -18.50 4.64 -0.41
C CYS A 371 -18.54 6.14 -0.66
N ALA A 372 -17.55 6.90 -0.17
CA ALA A 372 -17.48 8.34 -0.43
C ALA A 372 -17.30 8.62 -1.92
N ILE A 373 -16.44 7.87 -2.61
CA ILE A 373 -16.28 7.95 -4.07
C ILE A 373 -17.61 7.63 -4.78
N ALA A 374 -18.31 6.58 -4.34
CA ALA A 374 -19.59 6.20 -4.91
C ALA A 374 -20.66 7.28 -4.74
N VAL A 375 -20.73 7.94 -3.58
CA VAL A 375 -21.64 9.07 -3.32
C VAL A 375 -21.35 10.24 -4.25
N ILE A 376 -20.08 10.61 -4.42
CA ILE A 376 -19.66 11.69 -5.31
C ILE A 376 -20.00 11.34 -6.77
N THR A 377 -19.66 10.13 -7.21
CA THR A 377 -19.93 9.65 -8.58
C THR A 377 -21.43 9.64 -8.87
N ASP A 378 -22.25 9.13 -7.96
CA ASP A 378 -23.72 9.08 -8.09
C ASP A 378 -24.32 10.49 -8.18
N THR A 379 -23.79 11.44 -7.40
CA THR A 379 -24.24 12.84 -7.43
C THR A 379 -23.90 13.54 -8.75
N ILE A 380 -22.72 13.25 -9.31
CA ILE A 380 -22.24 13.88 -10.56
C ILE A 380 -22.92 13.26 -11.79
N LEU A 381 -23.10 11.94 -11.81
CA LEU A 381 -23.51 11.18 -12.99
C LEU A 381 -24.80 10.40 -12.82
N GLY A 382 -25.32 10.29 -11.60
CA GLY A 382 -26.59 9.62 -11.32
C GLY A 382 -27.73 10.32 -12.09
N GLU A 383 -28.56 9.54 -12.74
CA GLU A 383 -29.82 10.06 -13.29
C GLU A 383 -30.60 10.63 -12.09
N LYS A 384 -30.88 11.95 -12.12
CA LYS A 384 -31.81 12.54 -11.16
C LYS A 384 -33.08 11.69 -11.25
N GLN A 385 -33.38 10.90 -10.23
CA GLN A 385 -34.70 10.33 -10.09
C GLN A 385 -35.64 11.53 -10.16
N LYS A 386 -36.38 11.65 -11.28
CA LYS A 386 -37.54 12.53 -11.34
C LYS A 386 -38.43 12.02 -10.21
N THR A 387 -38.50 12.75 -9.13
CA THR A 387 -39.59 12.66 -8.17
C THR A 387 -40.85 12.96 -8.99
N ASN A 388 -41.51 11.90 -9.40
CA ASN A 388 -42.92 12.01 -9.76
C ASN A 388 -43.63 12.20 -8.42
N ASP A 389 -43.86 13.46 -8.07
CA ASP A 389 -44.90 13.85 -7.13
C ASP A 389 -46.29 13.63 -7.78
#